data_87db8c92a26560b9df07ad4a95302a3c
#
_entry.id   87db8c92a26560b9df07ad4a95302a3c
#
_cell.length_a   1.000
_cell.length_b   1.000
_cell.length_c   1.000
_cell.angle_alpha   90.00
_cell.angle_beta   90.00
_cell.angle_gamma   90.00
#
_symmetry.space_group_name_H-M   'P 1'
#
loop_
_entity.id
_entity.type
_entity.pdbx_description
1 polymer ?
#
loop_
_entity_poly.entity_id
_entity_poly.type
_entity_poly.pdbx_seq_one_letter_code
_entity_poly.pdbx_strand_id
1 'polypeptide(L)'
;MKINILLNNNYFSDHCTFSFIYPIIKSISLIRESGVKISFIHSISNSIFDCNTLIIDSRFCGKLKKKTEFINYLKKKKTKEYKLIFADTADNSGQLKTDFLSFVDIYWKGQILKNVNEYMNPHYGGRLFTNFYKKRFNIQDKNKQISEPVKNKDLLNKIQICWNMGLCDHGRYAHIKQKLYSIFKFNFFINNTKNFFLPDKKRNRNISCRIGTKYERETVSFQRIKISELLEKYIDTSKLSRFKYLNELSNSKYIISPFGWGELCPRDFETFINGGLLIKPDMKTINTWPNWYVSNKTYLSFDWDLINFRNKVKIALKNYKKLKEIAVNAQREYLYYTVGKESKQIFTERFLNLIKK
;
A
#
# COMPACT_ATOMS: atom_id res chain seq x y z
N MET A 1 -15.66 8.04 -22.71
CA MET A 1 -16.10 7.13 -21.61
C MET A 1 -16.22 7.94 -20.31
N LYS A 2 -17.30 7.75 -19.55
CA LYS A 2 -17.53 8.43 -18.25
C LYS A 2 -17.31 7.47 -17.09
N ILE A 3 -16.53 7.87 -16.09
CA ILE A 3 -16.23 7.09 -14.89
C ILE A 3 -16.65 7.90 -13.67
N ASN A 4 -17.46 7.30 -12.81
CA ASN A 4 -17.80 7.84 -11.51
C ASN A 4 -17.01 7.08 -10.43
N ILE A 5 -16.36 7.83 -9.53
CA ILE A 5 -15.62 7.26 -8.38
C ILE A 5 -16.31 7.72 -7.11
N LEU A 6 -16.95 6.79 -6.41
CA LEU A 6 -17.65 7.04 -5.16
C LEU A 6 -16.69 6.90 -3.98
N LEU A 7 -16.47 7.99 -3.25
CA LEU A 7 -15.53 8.06 -2.14
C LEU A 7 -15.99 9.08 -1.07
N ASN A 8 -15.45 9.00 0.13
CA ASN A 8 -15.81 9.90 1.23
C ASN A 8 -15.49 11.37 0.91
N ASN A 9 -16.32 12.29 1.38
CA ASN A 9 -16.05 13.73 1.27
C ASN A 9 -14.68 14.11 1.85
N ASN A 10 -14.32 13.51 2.98
CA ASN A 10 -13.05 13.78 3.65
C ASN A 10 -11.97 12.76 3.27
N TYR A 11 -11.87 12.42 1.99
CA TYR A 11 -10.90 11.44 1.49
C TYR A 11 -9.44 11.86 1.71
N PHE A 12 -9.18 13.15 1.92
CA PHE A 12 -7.83 13.66 2.21
C PHE A 12 -7.32 13.23 3.58
N SER A 13 -8.20 13.00 4.55
CA SER A 13 -7.81 12.55 5.89
C SER A 13 -7.59 11.04 5.97
N ASP A 14 -8.11 10.28 5.02
CA ASP A 14 -7.91 8.84 4.92
C ASP A 14 -6.74 8.54 3.99
N HIS A 15 -5.63 8.11 4.58
CA HIS A 15 -4.40 7.83 3.83
C HIS A 15 -4.58 6.77 2.73
N CYS A 16 -5.41 5.77 2.96
CA CYS A 16 -5.63 4.69 1.99
C CYS A 16 -6.42 5.20 0.78
N THR A 17 -7.54 5.89 1.01
CA THR A 17 -8.33 6.52 -0.07
C THR A 17 -7.49 7.54 -0.84
N PHE A 18 -6.77 8.42 -0.12
CA PHE A 18 -5.93 9.43 -0.77
C PHE A 18 -4.83 8.80 -1.62
N SER A 19 -4.16 7.77 -1.13
CA SER A 19 -3.14 7.06 -1.91
C SER A 19 -3.71 6.38 -3.14
N PHE A 20 -4.94 5.89 -3.08
CA PHE A 20 -5.63 5.30 -4.22
C PHE A 20 -5.94 6.33 -5.31
N ILE A 21 -6.47 7.50 -4.96
CA ILE A 21 -6.85 8.52 -5.94
C ILE A 21 -5.69 9.40 -6.40
N TYR A 22 -4.59 9.46 -5.64
CA TYR A 22 -3.45 10.33 -5.92
C TYR A 22 -2.90 10.18 -7.34
N PRO A 23 -2.55 8.98 -7.83
CA PRO A 23 -2.02 8.82 -9.18
C PRO A 23 -3.08 9.11 -10.27
N ILE A 24 -4.37 8.93 -9.98
CA ILE A 24 -5.46 9.33 -10.89
C ILE A 24 -5.46 10.85 -11.06
N ILE A 25 -5.44 11.60 -9.96
CA ILE A 25 -5.44 13.07 -10.00
C ILE A 25 -4.17 13.58 -10.67
N LYS A 26 -3.02 13.00 -10.34
CA LYS A 26 -1.72 13.34 -10.93
C LYS A 26 -1.70 13.19 -12.45
N SER A 27 -2.41 12.20 -12.97
CA SER A 27 -2.44 11.85 -14.40
C SER A 27 -3.74 12.27 -15.10
N ILE A 28 -4.59 13.10 -14.45
CA ILE A 28 -5.95 13.40 -14.91
C ILE A 28 -6.00 14.04 -16.29
N SER A 29 -5.00 14.83 -16.69
CA SER A 29 -4.90 15.42 -18.03
C SER A 29 -4.76 14.33 -19.10
N LEU A 30 -3.80 13.43 -18.96
CA LEU A 30 -3.55 12.33 -19.91
C LEU A 30 -4.75 11.37 -19.99
N ILE A 31 -5.39 11.12 -18.85
CA ILE A 31 -6.61 10.29 -18.82
C ILE A 31 -7.73 10.98 -19.61
N ARG A 32 -7.89 12.30 -19.50
CA ARG A 32 -8.89 13.08 -20.27
C ARG A 32 -8.56 13.11 -21.76
N GLU A 33 -7.30 13.31 -22.11
CA GLU A 33 -6.81 13.26 -23.50
C GLU A 33 -7.08 11.89 -24.14
N SER A 34 -7.10 10.80 -23.34
CA SER A 34 -7.50 9.46 -23.80
C SER A 34 -9.02 9.26 -23.92
N GLY A 35 -9.82 10.31 -23.85
CA GLY A 35 -11.28 10.27 -23.99
C GLY A 35 -12.03 9.78 -22.74
N VAL A 36 -11.39 9.79 -21.56
CA VAL A 36 -12.01 9.36 -20.29
C VAL A 36 -12.28 10.53 -19.38
N LYS A 37 -13.56 10.74 -19.02
CA LYS A 37 -14.00 11.75 -18.06
C LYS A 37 -14.23 11.11 -16.69
N ILE A 38 -13.52 11.59 -15.67
CA ILE A 38 -13.63 11.09 -14.28
C ILE A 38 -14.40 12.12 -13.45
N SER A 39 -15.38 11.66 -12.67
CA SER A 39 -16.10 12.44 -11.66
C SER A 39 -15.93 11.79 -10.28
N PHE A 40 -15.52 12.58 -9.29
CA PHE A 40 -15.49 12.16 -7.88
C PHE A 40 -16.83 12.48 -7.24
N ILE A 41 -17.48 11.46 -6.68
CA ILE A 41 -18.82 11.55 -6.09
C ILE A 41 -18.73 11.21 -4.60
N HIS A 42 -19.46 11.93 -3.77
CA HIS A 42 -19.34 11.85 -2.32
C HIS A 42 -20.63 11.46 -1.59
N SER A 43 -21.73 11.31 -2.33
CA SER A 43 -23.04 10.95 -1.79
C SER A 43 -23.74 9.94 -2.69
N ILE A 44 -24.63 9.16 -2.09
CA ILE A 44 -25.45 8.18 -2.81
C ILE A 44 -26.66 8.90 -3.42
N SER A 45 -26.79 8.82 -4.73
CA SER A 45 -27.96 9.29 -5.50
C SER A 45 -28.11 8.44 -6.76
N ASN A 46 -29.20 8.55 -7.47
CA ASN A 46 -29.37 7.82 -8.73
C ASN A 46 -28.32 8.22 -9.79
N SER A 47 -27.80 9.44 -9.73
CA SER A 47 -26.81 9.93 -10.69
C SER A 47 -25.43 9.25 -10.58
N ILE A 48 -25.17 8.46 -9.52
CA ILE A 48 -23.92 7.68 -9.45
C ILE A 48 -23.81 6.65 -10.58
N PHE A 49 -24.96 6.18 -11.09
CA PHE A 49 -25.03 5.18 -12.17
C PHE A 49 -25.01 5.81 -13.57
N ASP A 50 -25.10 7.14 -13.68
CA ASP A 50 -24.97 7.83 -14.97
C ASP A 50 -23.50 7.86 -15.41
N CYS A 51 -22.98 6.68 -15.78
CA CYS A 51 -21.59 6.45 -16.19
C CYS A 51 -21.43 5.12 -16.92
N ASN A 52 -20.30 4.96 -17.63
CA ASN A 52 -19.92 3.66 -18.20
C ASN A 52 -19.25 2.75 -17.16
N THR A 53 -18.63 3.35 -16.12
CA THR A 53 -17.96 2.61 -15.04
C THR A 53 -18.17 3.31 -13.72
N LEU A 54 -18.69 2.59 -12.73
CA LEU A 54 -18.77 3.03 -11.34
C LEU A 54 -17.68 2.34 -10.53
N ILE A 55 -16.79 3.12 -9.93
CA ILE A 55 -15.76 2.63 -9.00
C ILE A 55 -16.17 3.02 -7.59
N ILE A 56 -16.23 2.06 -6.66
CA ILE A 56 -16.60 2.29 -5.27
C ILE A 56 -15.38 2.04 -4.38
N ASP A 57 -14.94 3.07 -3.65
CA ASP A 57 -13.91 2.92 -2.62
C ASP A 57 -14.43 2.19 -1.39
N SER A 58 -13.71 1.18 -0.93
CA SER A 58 -14.06 0.39 0.25
C SER A 58 -14.17 1.21 1.53
N ARG A 59 -13.44 2.32 1.65
CA ARG A 59 -13.49 3.23 2.80
C ARG A 59 -14.79 4.05 2.85
N PHE A 60 -15.39 4.32 1.69
CA PHE A 60 -16.74 4.88 1.64
C PHE A 60 -17.73 3.93 2.31
N CYS A 61 -17.70 2.66 1.90
CA CYS A 61 -18.60 1.63 2.45
C CYS A 61 -18.36 1.36 3.94
N GLY A 62 -17.10 1.46 4.41
CA GLY A 62 -16.74 1.26 5.81
C GLY A 62 -17.32 2.31 6.79
N LYS A 63 -17.71 3.48 6.28
CA LYS A 63 -18.31 4.58 7.08
C LYS A 63 -19.84 4.61 7.02
N LEU A 64 -20.46 3.77 6.20
CA LEU A 64 -21.91 3.72 6.08
C LEU A 64 -22.54 3.05 7.30
N LYS A 65 -23.46 3.74 7.96
CA LYS A 65 -24.29 3.15 9.06
C LYS A 65 -25.16 1.99 8.55
N LYS A 66 -25.60 2.06 7.30
CA LYS A 66 -26.52 1.11 6.66
C LYS A 66 -25.85 0.40 5.46
N LYS A 67 -24.73 -0.27 5.73
CA LYS A 67 -23.92 -0.93 4.68
C LYS A 67 -24.73 -1.98 3.92
N THR A 68 -25.55 -2.79 4.62
CA THR A 68 -26.36 -3.86 3.99
C THR A 68 -27.42 -3.29 3.04
N GLU A 69 -28.07 -2.18 3.44
CA GLU A 69 -29.04 -1.50 2.56
C GLU A 69 -28.36 -0.96 1.30
N PHE A 70 -27.16 -0.40 1.44
CA PHE A 70 -26.39 0.08 0.30
C PHE A 70 -25.98 -1.07 -0.64
N ILE A 71 -25.55 -2.22 -0.12
CA ILE A 71 -25.23 -3.40 -0.94
C ILE A 71 -26.48 -3.86 -1.70
N ASN A 72 -27.62 -3.94 -1.04
CA ASN A 72 -28.89 -4.34 -1.67
C ASN A 72 -29.32 -3.32 -2.75
N TYR A 73 -29.13 -2.03 -2.49
CA TYR A 73 -29.39 -0.98 -3.47
C TYR A 73 -28.49 -1.13 -4.71
N LEU A 74 -27.20 -1.38 -4.54
CA LEU A 74 -26.27 -1.62 -5.65
C LEU A 74 -26.67 -2.85 -6.46
N LYS A 75 -27.02 -3.97 -5.78
CA LYS A 75 -27.46 -5.20 -6.44
C LYS A 75 -28.73 -4.97 -7.28
N LYS A 76 -29.70 -4.22 -6.75
CA LYS A 76 -30.95 -3.89 -7.45
C LYS A 76 -30.73 -2.99 -8.65
N LYS A 77 -29.77 -2.05 -8.56
CA LYS A 77 -29.46 -1.08 -9.62
C LYS A 77 -28.43 -1.59 -10.64
N LYS A 78 -27.82 -2.75 -10.40
CA LYS A 78 -26.82 -3.31 -11.32
C LYS A 78 -27.48 -3.75 -12.62
N THR A 79 -27.00 -3.17 -13.74
CA THR A 79 -27.38 -3.53 -15.10
C THR A 79 -26.14 -3.91 -15.90
N LYS A 80 -26.31 -4.29 -17.16
CA LYS A 80 -25.20 -4.50 -18.12
C LYS A 80 -24.72 -3.19 -18.77
N GLU A 81 -25.38 -2.08 -18.54
CA GLU A 81 -25.10 -0.79 -19.16
C GLU A 81 -23.85 -0.12 -18.57
N TYR A 82 -23.50 -0.43 -17.34
CA TYR A 82 -22.28 0.07 -16.70
C TYR A 82 -21.50 -1.04 -16.00
N LYS A 83 -20.18 -0.87 -15.97
CA LYS A 83 -19.27 -1.75 -15.23
C LYS A 83 -19.17 -1.31 -13.77
N LEU A 84 -19.31 -2.26 -12.84
CA LEU A 84 -19.18 -1.99 -11.40
C LEU A 84 -17.84 -2.53 -10.88
N ILE A 85 -16.99 -1.63 -10.40
CA ILE A 85 -15.67 -1.96 -9.83
C ILE A 85 -15.68 -1.62 -8.34
N PHE A 86 -15.25 -2.58 -7.51
CA PHE A 86 -15.00 -2.32 -6.10
C PHE A 86 -13.49 -2.16 -5.87
N ALA A 87 -13.07 -1.00 -5.40
CA ALA A 87 -11.69 -0.71 -5.05
C ALA A 87 -11.46 -0.95 -3.55
N ASP A 88 -10.89 -2.11 -3.21
CA ASP A 88 -10.49 -2.43 -1.84
C ASP A 88 -9.16 -1.75 -1.51
N THR A 89 -9.26 -0.60 -0.89
CA THR A 89 -8.13 0.24 -0.47
C THR A 89 -7.60 -0.13 0.93
N ALA A 90 -8.00 -1.29 1.47
CA ALA A 90 -7.45 -1.78 2.72
C ALA A 90 -5.95 -2.10 2.61
N ASP A 91 -5.24 -1.89 3.71
CA ASP A 91 -3.78 -2.02 3.81
C ASP A 91 -3.28 -3.47 4.00
N ASN A 92 -4.17 -4.46 4.09
CA ASN A 92 -3.82 -5.88 4.16
C ASN A 92 -3.99 -6.60 2.81
N SER A 93 -3.20 -7.65 2.56
CA SER A 93 -3.32 -8.48 1.35
C SER A 93 -4.26 -9.68 1.52
N GLY A 94 -4.37 -10.23 2.73
CA GLY A 94 -4.95 -11.55 2.98
C GLY A 94 -6.47 -11.57 3.20
N GLN A 95 -7.17 -10.44 3.13
CA GLN A 95 -8.62 -10.37 3.31
C GLN A 95 -9.29 -9.69 2.13
N LEU A 96 -10.41 -10.23 1.69
CA LEU A 96 -11.32 -9.64 0.71
C LEU A 96 -12.65 -9.26 1.38
N LYS A 97 -13.38 -8.35 0.75
CA LYS A 97 -14.78 -8.03 1.10
C LYS A 97 -15.69 -8.92 0.25
N THR A 98 -15.94 -10.15 0.75
CA THR A 98 -16.65 -11.21 0.02
C THR A 98 -18.07 -10.82 -0.33
N ASP A 99 -18.72 -9.98 0.51
CA ASP A 99 -20.02 -9.39 0.26
C ASP A 99 -20.09 -8.52 -1.01
N PHE A 100 -19.00 -7.83 -1.36
CA PHE A 100 -18.88 -7.08 -2.62
C PHE A 100 -18.40 -7.96 -3.77
N LEU A 101 -17.42 -8.83 -3.53
CA LEU A 101 -16.83 -9.70 -4.56
C LEU A 101 -17.90 -10.54 -5.28
N SER A 102 -18.98 -10.92 -4.59
CA SER A 102 -20.05 -11.77 -5.15
C SER A 102 -20.78 -11.14 -6.34
N PHE A 103 -20.97 -9.82 -6.39
CA PHE A 103 -21.82 -9.18 -7.38
C PHE A 103 -21.14 -8.10 -8.26
N VAL A 104 -19.92 -7.62 -7.89
CA VAL A 104 -19.20 -6.68 -8.74
C VAL A 104 -18.62 -7.38 -9.97
N ASP A 105 -18.33 -6.61 -11.02
CA ASP A 105 -17.69 -7.14 -12.23
C ASP A 105 -16.19 -7.33 -11.99
N ILE A 106 -15.57 -6.35 -11.35
CA ILE A 106 -14.13 -6.34 -11.04
C ILE A 106 -13.90 -5.95 -9.59
N TYR A 107 -12.94 -6.61 -8.96
CA TYR A 107 -12.47 -6.33 -7.61
C TYR A 107 -11.01 -5.87 -7.66
N TRP A 108 -10.77 -4.59 -7.42
CA TRP A 108 -9.42 -4.03 -7.39
C TRP A 108 -8.82 -4.05 -6.00
N LYS A 109 -7.52 -4.38 -5.93
CA LYS A 109 -6.76 -4.30 -4.69
C LYS A 109 -5.31 -3.87 -4.99
N GLY A 110 -4.72 -3.02 -4.13
CA GLY A 110 -3.35 -2.51 -4.33
C GLY A 110 -2.26 -3.55 -4.07
N GLN A 111 -2.58 -4.60 -3.32
CA GLN A 111 -1.73 -5.74 -3.03
C GLN A 111 -2.59 -6.99 -2.85
N ILE A 112 -2.23 -8.08 -3.48
CA ILE A 112 -2.97 -9.36 -3.42
C ILE A 112 -2.03 -10.50 -3.06
N LEU A 113 -2.59 -11.61 -2.60
CA LEU A 113 -1.84 -12.84 -2.41
C LEU A 113 -1.35 -13.36 -3.77
N LYS A 114 -0.08 -13.78 -3.85
CA LYS A 114 0.50 -14.34 -5.06
C LYS A 114 -0.20 -15.63 -5.48
N ASN A 115 -0.49 -16.51 -4.50
CA ASN A 115 -1.39 -17.63 -4.69
C ASN A 115 -2.81 -17.18 -4.34
N VAL A 116 -3.61 -16.83 -5.34
CA VAL A 116 -4.99 -16.36 -5.14
C VAL A 116 -5.91 -17.42 -4.53
N ASN A 117 -5.59 -18.71 -4.64
CA ASN A 117 -6.37 -19.78 -3.99
C ASN A 117 -6.31 -19.69 -2.46
N GLU A 118 -5.31 -19.03 -1.89
CA GLU A 118 -5.25 -18.77 -0.45
C GLU A 118 -6.44 -17.96 0.06
N TYR A 119 -7.13 -17.19 -0.79
CA TYR A 119 -8.37 -16.51 -0.40
C TYR A 119 -9.55 -17.48 -0.12
N MET A 120 -9.44 -18.74 -0.50
CA MET A 120 -10.41 -19.78 -0.13
C MET A 120 -10.17 -20.33 1.28
N ASN A 121 -9.10 -19.93 1.95
CA ASN A 121 -8.76 -20.31 3.31
C ASN A 121 -9.02 -19.16 4.29
N PRO A 122 -9.49 -19.44 5.50
CA PRO A 122 -9.59 -18.42 6.54
C PRO A 122 -8.20 -18.09 7.10
N HIS A 123 -7.89 -16.80 7.25
CA HIS A 123 -6.65 -16.33 7.83
C HIS A 123 -6.89 -15.58 9.13
N TYR A 124 -6.20 -15.98 10.19
CA TYR A 124 -6.24 -15.28 11.47
C TYR A 124 -5.71 -13.85 11.32
N GLY A 125 -6.48 -12.87 11.80
CA GLY A 125 -6.14 -11.45 11.66
C GLY A 125 -6.26 -10.90 10.23
N GLY A 126 -6.72 -11.71 9.26
CA GLY A 126 -6.90 -11.30 7.86
C GLY A 126 -5.59 -11.06 7.08
N ARG A 127 -4.47 -11.63 7.52
CA ARG A 127 -3.16 -11.53 6.87
C ARG A 127 -2.42 -12.85 6.95
N LEU A 128 -1.58 -13.16 5.98
CA LEU A 128 -0.76 -14.38 6.04
C LEU A 128 0.24 -14.34 7.21
N PHE A 129 0.86 -13.21 7.46
CA PHE A 129 1.86 -13.10 8.53
C PHE A 129 1.23 -13.18 9.93
N THR A 130 0.03 -12.62 10.17
CA THR A 130 -0.67 -12.76 11.45
C THR A 130 -1.12 -14.20 11.67
N ASN A 131 -1.58 -14.88 10.60
CA ASN A 131 -1.89 -16.31 10.63
C ASN A 131 -0.64 -17.16 10.94
N PHE A 132 0.51 -16.79 10.34
CA PHE A 132 1.80 -17.43 10.62
C PHE A 132 2.18 -17.28 12.10
N TYR A 133 2.10 -16.07 12.68
CA TYR A 133 2.44 -15.87 14.11
C TYR A 133 1.49 -16.60 15.05
N LYS A 134 0.20 -16.63 14.72
CA LYS A 134 -0.78 -17.45 15.47
C LYS A 134 -0.40 -18.92 15.45
N LYS A 135 -0.07 -19.48 14.28
CA LYS A 135 0.26 -20.90 14.12
C LYS A 135 1.62 -21.27 14.71
N ARG A 136 2.65 -20.45 14.47
CA ARG A 136 4.05 -20.75 14.82
C ARG A 136 4.37 -20.46 16.27
N PHE A 137 3.82 -19.37 16.84
CA PHE A 137 4.17 -18.88 18.18
C PHE A 137 2.98 -18.83 19.13
N ASN A 138 1.83 -19.32 18.71
CA ASN A 138 0.56 -19.29 19.47
C ASN A 138 0.13 -17.89 19.95
N ILE A 139 0.51 -16.83 19.21
CA ILE A 139 0.13 -15.45 19.54
C ILE A 139 -1.35 -15.28 19.29
N GLN A 140 -2.05 -14.70 20.24
CA GLN A 140 -3.49 -14.46 20.16
C GLN A 140 -3.81 -12.99 20.33
N ASP A 141 -4.71 -12.48 19.48
CA ASP A 141 -5.25 -11.14 19.60
C ASP A 141 -6.42 -11.14 20.62
N LYS A 142 -6.55 -10.07 21.41
CA LYS A 142 -7.69 -9.89 22.32
C LYS A 142 -9.02 -10.00 21.57
N ASN A 143 -9.11 -9.33 20.43
CA ASN A 143 -10.26 -9.39 19.54
C ASN A 143 -9.95 -10.33 18.36
N LYS A 144 -10.33 -11.59 18.50
CA LYS A 144 -10.13 -12.60 17.47
C LYS A 144 -10.87 -12.21 16.19
N GLN A 145 -10.13 -12.04 15.11
CA GLN A 145 -10.67 -11.84 13.76
C GLN A 145 -10.15 -12.95 12.84
N ILE A 146 -11.04 -13.45 12.01
CA ILE A 146 -10.71 -14.43 10.96
C ILE A 146 -11.28 -13.88 9.67
N SER A 147 -10.48 -13.94 8.59
CA SER A 147 -10.97 -13.54 7.26
C SER A 147 -12.04 -14.52 6.80
N GLU A 148 -13.08 -13.98 6.19
CA GLU A 148 -14.09 -14.80 5.52
C GLU A 148 -13.50 -15.37 4.22
N PRO A 149 -13.51 -16.72 4.03
CA PRO A 149 -12.98 -17.33 2.82
C PRO A 149 -13.94 -17.12 1.63
N VAL A 150 -13.36 -17.03 0.44
CA VAL A 150 -14.13 -17.03 -0.82
C VAL A 150 -14.68 -18.44 -1.05
N LYS A 151 -15.99 -18.57 -1.13
CA LYS A 151 -16.65 -19.90 -1.27
C LYS A 151 -16.66 -20.43 -2.70
N ASN A 152 -16.74 -19.55 -3.68
CA ASN A 152 -16.75 -19.93 -5.11
C ASN A 152 -15.44 -19.49 -5.78
N LYS A 153 -14.67 -20.45 -6.30
CA LYS A 153 -13.37 -20.25 -6.95
C LYS A 153 -13.46 -19.32 -8.16
N ASP A 154 -14.57 -19.32 -8.90
CA ASP A 154 -14.73 -18.46 -10.08
C ASP A 154 -14.69 -16.97 -9.75
N LEU A 155 -15.09 -16.60 -8.51
CA LEU A 155 -15.01 -15.23 -8.05
C LEU A 155 -13.57 -14.70 -7.97
N LEU A 156 -12.58 -15.59 -7.84
CA LEU A 156 -11.17 -15.19 -7.81
C LEU A 156 -10.73 -14.55 -9.13
N ASN A 157 -11.37 -14.88 -10.25
CA ASN A 157 -11.08 -14.29 -11.56
C ASN A 157 -11.43 -12.80 -11.65
N LYS A 158 -12.29 -12.31 -10.75
CA LYS A 158 -12.63 -10.87 -10.67
C LYS A 158 -11.54 -10.03 -10.01
N ILE A 159 -10.60 -10.66 -9.27
CA ILE A 159 -9.59 -9.96 -8.49
C ILE A 159 -8.48 -9.47 -9.41
N GLN A 160 -8.20 -8.19 -9.37
CA GLN A 160 -7.14 -7.56 -10.14
C GLN A 160 -6.26 -6.67 -9.24
N ILE A 161 -4.95 -6.71 -9.49
CA ILE A 161 -4.02 -5.77 -8.87
C ILE A 161 -4.20 -4.41 -9.56
N CYS A 162 -4.63 -3.41 -8.82
CA CYS A 162 -4.68 -2.04 -9.34
C CYS A 162 -3.31 -1.36 -9.20
N TRP A 163 -3.09 -0.58 -8.16
CA TRP A 163 -1.81 0.06 -7.82
C TRP A 163 -1.71 0.23 -6.31
N ASN A 164 -0.49 0.26 -5.83
CA ASN A 164 -0.24 0.38 -4.40
C ASN A 164 0.05 1.83 -3.97
N MET A 165 0.06 2.05 -2.66
CA MET A 165 0.25 3.35 -2.03
C MET A 165 1.59 4.02 -2.34
N GLY A 166 2.58 3.30 -2.85
CA GLY A 166 3.91 3.86 -3.15
C GLY A 166 3.92 4.88 -4.28
N LEU A 167 2.86 4.94 -5.12
CA LEU A 167 2.70 5.98 -6.13
C LEU A 167 2.34 7.35 -5.54
N CYS A 168 1.87 7.41 -4.29
CA CYS A 168 1.64 8.65 -3.57
C CYS A 168 2.97 9.35 -3.22
N ASP A 169 2.93 10.64 -2.92
CA ASP A 169 4.12 11.34 -2.43
C ASP A 169 4.42 10.94 -0.97
N HIS A 170 5.62 10.44 -0.72
CA HIS A 170 6.14 10.11 0.61
C HIS A 170 7.32 11.03 1.01
N GLY A 171 7.51 12.13 0.30
CA GLY A 171 8.56 13.11 0.56
C GLY A 171 8.35 13.88 1.88
N ARG A 172 9.36 14.66 2.24
CA ARG A 172 9.40 15.46 3.49
C ARG A 172 8.16 16.34 3.67
N TYR A 173 7.66 16.94 2.61
CA TYR A 173 6.54 17.90 2.63
C TYR A 173 5.23 17.29 2.11
N ALA A 174 5.15 15.99 1.93
CA ALA A 174 3.98 15.32 1.36
C ALA A 174 2.67 15.68 2.08
N HIS A 175 2.67 15.65 3.42
CA HIS A 175 1.49 15.98 4.23
C HIS A 175 1.07 17.45 4.13
N ILE A 176 2.05 18.38 3.95
CA ILE A 176 1.77 19.81 3.76
C ILE A 176 1.12 20.00 2.38
N LYS A 177 1.70 19.40 1.32
CA LYS A 177 1.13 19.44 -0.01
C LYS A 177 -0.29 18.85 -0.07
N GLN A 178 -0.51 17.73 0.64
CA GLN A 178 -1.83 17.11 0.78
C GLN A 178 -2.83 18.07 1.43
N LYS A 179 -2.45 18.74 2.53
CA LYS A 179 -3.27 19.74 3.21
C LYS A 179 -3.58 20.93 2.29
N LEU A 180 -2.58 21.47 1.61
CA LEU A 180 -2.77 22.57 0.66
C LEU A 180 -3.69 22.17 -0.49
N TYR A 181 -3.51 20.95 -1.04
CA TYR A 181 -4.43 20.44 -2.06
C TYR A 181 -5.86 20.30 -1.52
N SER A 182 -6.04 19.89 -0.27
CA SER A 182 -7.37 19.76 0.34
C SER A 182 -8.13 21.10 0.38
N ILE A 183 -7.41 22.22 0.51
CA ILE A 183 -7.98 23.57 0.57
C ILE A 183 -8.16 24.16 -0.84
N PHE A 184 -7.10 24.20 -1.62
CA PHE A 184 -7.04 24.97 -2.87
C PHE A 184 -7.40 24.16 -4.12
N LYS A 185 -7.36 22.81 -4.06
CA LYS A 185 -7.62 21.88 -5.20
C LYS A 185 -6.70 22.08 -6.41
N PHE A 186 -5.57 22.76 -6.26
CA PHE A 186 -4.61 22.93 -7.36
C PHE A 186 -3.77 21.69 -7.59
N ASN A 187 -3.85 21.13 -8.79
CA ASN A 187 -3.18 19.87 -9.16
C ASN A 187 -1.64 19.92 -9.01
N PHE A 188 -1.02 21.10 -8.99
CA PHE A 188 0.43 21.20 -8.80
C PHE A 188 0.88 20.72 -7.41
N PHE A 189 0.01 20.67 -6.41
CA PHE A 189 0.31 20.07 -5.12
C PHE A 189 0.35 18.52 -5.18
N ILE A 190 -0.22 17.93 -6.23
CA ILE A 190 -0.27 16.47 -6.44
C ILE A 190 0.91 16.05 -7.33
N ASN A 191 2.11 16.27 -6.85
CA ASN A 191 3.34 15.86 -7.49
C ASN A 191 4.29 15.23 -6.48
N ASN A 192 4.87 14.09 -6.86
CA ASN A 192 5.87 13.44 -6.03
C ASN A 192 7.09 14.34 -5.84
N THR A 193 7.76 14.18 -4.70
CA THR A 193 8.98 14.92 -4.40
C THR A 193 10.05 14.66 -5.46
N LYS A 194 10.78 15.71 -5.84
CA LYS A 194 11.99 15.61 -6.67
C LYS A 194 13.28 15.71 -5.84
N ASN A 195 13.15 15.88 -4.53
CA ASN A 195 14.28 15.95 -3.61
C ASN A 195 14.61 14.54 -3.10
N PHE A 196 15.65 13.96 -3.65
CA PHE A 196 16.16 12.63 -3.30
C PHE A 196 17.54 12.73 -2.69
N PHE A 197 17.83 11.80 -1.78
CA PHE A 197 19.18 11.57 -1.28
C PHE A 197 19.77 10.35 -2.00
N LEU A 198 20.79 10.55 -2.81
CA LEU A 198 21.41 9.47 -3.57
C LEU A 198 22.02 8.40 -2.65
N PRO A 199 21.96 7.11 -3.02
CA PRO A 199 22.59 6.02 -2.26
C PRO A 199 24.10 6.20 -2.07
N ASP A 200 24.78 6.90 -3.00
CA ASP A 200 26.21 7.17 -2.93
C ASP A 200 26.62 8.26 -1.95
N LYS A 201 25.65 9.03 -1.43
CA LYS A 201 25.92 10.03 -0.40
C LYS A 201 26.57 9.36 0.82
N LYS A 202 27.60 10.03 1.38
CA LYS A 202 28.23 9.63 2.65
C LYS A 202 27.18 9.56 3.76
N ARG A 203 27.12 8.44 4.46
CA ARG A 203 26.18 8.18 5.54
C ARG A 203 26.90 7.81 6.82
N ASN A 204 26.57 8.54 7.90
CA ASN A 204 27.27 8.40 9.17
C ASN A 204 26.59 7.38 10.10
N ARG A 205 25.35 6.99 9.80
CA ARG A 205 24.58 6.03 10.58
C ARG A 205 24.48 4.69 9.86
N ASN A 206 24.73 3.61 10.57
CA ASN A 206 24.62 2.29 9.98
C ASN A 206 23.17 1.86 9.79
N ILE A 207 22.33 1.93 10.83
CA ILE A 207 20.96 1.42 10.82
C ILE A 207 20.00 2.47 11.40
N SER A 208 18.83 2.61 10.76
CA SER A 208 17.64 3.23 11.34
C SER A 208 16.54 2.18 11.48
N CYS A 209 15.91 2.11 12.65
CA CYS A 209 14.75 1.26 12.93
C CYS A 209 13.82 1.98 13.90
N ARG A 210 13.02 2.92 13.41
CA ARG A 210 12.07 3.69 14.23
C ARG A 210 10.69 3.08 14.11
N ILE A 211 10.30 2.25 15.06
CA ILE A 211 9.07 1.44 15.00
C ILE A 211 8.19 1.64 16.22
N GLY A 212 6.87 1.75 15.97
CA GLY A 212 5.89 1.64 17.05
C GLY A 212 5.61 0.16 17.33
N THR A 213 5.52 -0.18 18.61
CA THR A 213 5.26 -1.55 19.08
C THR A 213 3.86 -1.73 19.65
N LYS A 214 3.17 -0.63 19.96
CA LYS A 214 1.82 -0.65 20.55
C LYS A 214 0.76 -0.72 19.44
N TYR A 215 0.23 -1.91 19.20
CA TYR A 215 -0.91 -2.15 18.34
C TYR A 215 -2.00 -2.85 19.16
N GLU A 216 -3.25 -2.68 18.78
CA GLU A 216 -4.39 -3.37 19.40
C GLU A 216 -4.38 -4.89 19.17
N ARG A 217 -3.60 -5.33 18.16
CA ARG A 217 -3.43 -6.74 17.81
C ARG A 217 -2.03 -7.20 18.13
N GLU A 218 -1.93 -8.20 18.97
CA GLU A 218 -0.70 -8.84 19.41
C GLU A 218 0.04 -9.48 18.22
N THR A 219 -0.69 -10.08 17.27
CA THR A 219 -0.09 -10.67 16.06
C THR A 219 0.54 -9.64 15.12
N VAL A 220 0.09 -8.39 15.14
CA VAL A 220 0.71 -7.28 14.40
C VAL A 220 1.89 -6.71 15.18
N SER A 221 1.78 -6.61 16.51
CA SER A 221 2.85 -6.10 17.39
C SER A 221 4.05 -7.03 17.46
N PHE A 222 3.83 -8.34 17.43
CA PHE A 222 4.82 -9.39 17.74
C PHE A 222 6.14 -9.18 17.02
N GLN A 223 6.12 -9.10 15.69
CA GLN A 223 7.35 -8.92 14.91
C GLN A 223 8.11 -7.64 15.29
N ARG A 224 7.39 -6.56 15.55
CA ARG A 224 7.96 -5.25 15.89
C ARG A 224 8.60 -5.26 17.28
N ILE A 225 7.93 -5.88 18.24
CA ILE A 225 8.46 -6.07 19.60
C ILE A 225 9.74 -6.90 19.51
N LYS A 226 9.70 -8.04 18.83
CA LYS A 226 10.88 -8.92 18.68
C LYS A 226 12.05 -8.23 17.98
N ILE A 227 11.81 -7.46 16.92
CA ILE A 227 12.86 -6.67 16.26
C ILE A 227 13.42 -5.61 17.22
N SER A 228 12.56 -4.92 17.99
CA SER A 228 13.02 -3.95 18.98
C SER A 228 13.92 -4.60 20.01
N GLU A 229 13.51 -5.71 20.62
CA GLU A 229 14.32 -6.49 21.59
C GLU A 229 15.65 -6.97 20.99
N LEU A 230 15.65 -7.40 19.73
CA LEU A 230 16.86 -7.86 19.06
C LEU A 230 17.87 -6.75 18.78
N LEU A 231 17.40 -5.50 18.70
CA LEU A 231 18.22 -4.33 18.34
C LEU A 231 18.50 -3.38 19.49
N GLU A 232 17.79 -3.47 20.63
CA GLU A 232 17.85 -2.48 21.74
C GLU A 232 19.25 -2.22 22.28
N LYS A 233 20.11 -3.25 22.28
CA LYS A 233 21.52 -3.14 22.73
C LYS A 233 22.41 -2.37 21.74
N TYR A 234 21.94 -2.13 20.51
CA TYR A 234 22.75 -1.55 19.44
C TYR A 234 22.21 -0.21 18.95
N ILE A 235 20.89 -0.04 18.95
CA ILE A 235 20.23 1.18 18.46
C ILE A 235 18.95 1.46 19.25
N ASP A 236 18.61 2.72 19.38
CA ASP A 236 17.32 3.15 19.86
C ASP A 236 16.26 3.00 18.75
N THR A 237 15.17 2.28 19.06
CA THR A 237 14.04 2.02 18.15
C THR A 237 12.82 2.90 18.43
N SER A 238 12.88 3.80 19.41
CA SER A 238 11.80 4.70 19.80
C SER A 238 11.39 5.66 18.68
N LYS A 239 10.19 6.20 18.79
CA LYS A 239 9.67 7.15 17.80
C LYS A 239 10.41 8.49 17.88
N LEU A 240 10.65 9.09 16.74
CA LEU A 240 11.16 10.45 16.60
C LEU A 240 10.09 11.38 16.03
N SER A 241 10.27 12.70 16.23
CA SER A 241 9.51 13.68 15.45
C SER A 241 9.78 13.50 13.95
N ARG A 242 8.81 13.83 13.10
CA ARG A 242 8.92 13.60 11.64
C ARG A 242 10.20 14.20 11.05
N PHE A 243 10.57 15.39 11.45
CA PHE A 243 11.78 16.05 10.95
C PHE A 243 13.06 15.29 11.34
N LYS A 244 13.21 14.94 12.62
CA LYS A 244 14.36 14.15 13.13
C LYS A 244 14.44 12.79 12.46
N TYR A 245 13.28 12.14 12.29
CA TYR A 245 13.18 10.84 11.62
C TYR A 245 13.66 10.89 10.15
N LEU A 246 13.19 11.84 9.35
CA LEU A 246 13.59 11.96 7.95
C LEU A 246 15.08 12.34 7.81
N ASN A 247 15.61 13.15 8.73
CA ASN A 247 17.04 13.42 8.78
C ASN A 247 17.84 12.16 9.13
N GLU A 248 17.34 11.33 10.06
CA GLU A 248 17.96 10.05 10.37
C GLU A 248 17.96 9.11 9.17
N LEU A 249 16.82 8.98 8.44
CA LEU A 249 16.74 8.17 7.25
C LEU A 249 17.78 8.56 6.20
N SER A 250 17.90 9.87 5.90
CA SER A 250 18.84 10.37 4.90
C SER A 250 20.31 10.14 5.26
N ASN A 251 20.61 9.87 6.52
CA ASN A 251 21.96 9.59 7.04
C ASN A 251 22.20 8.10 7.35
N SER A 252 21.19 7.23 7.18
CA SER A 252 21.29 5.81 7.49
C SER A 252 21.61 4.97 6.26
N LYS A 253 22.53 4.01 6.40
CA LYS A 253 22.84 3.03 5.35
C LYS A 253 21.70 2.04 5.14
N TYR A 254 21.18 1.51 6.24
CA TYR A 254 20.11 0.52 6.27
C TYR A 254 18.89 1.03 7.03
N ILE A 255 17.71 0.76 6.49
CA ILE A 255 16.44 1.08 7.12
C ILE A 255 15.64 -0.21 7.31
N ILE A 256 15.33 -0.53 8.56
CA ILE A 256 14.54 -1.72 8.90
C ILE A 256 13.07 -1.32 8.94
N SER A 257 12.26 -2.00 8.12
CA SER A 257 10.83 -1.75 7.96
C SER A 257 10.01 -3.04 8.15
N PRO A 258 9.67 -3.40 9.40
CA PRO A 258 8.76 -4.53 9.65
C PRO A 258 7.35 -4.23 9.15
N PHE A 259 6.53 -5.27 9.05
CA PHE A 259 5.10 -5.12 8.77
C PHE A 259 4.40 -4.24 9.81
N GLY A 260 3.31 -3.61 9.40
CA GLY A 260 2.41 -2.85 10.25
C GLY A 260 1.00 -3.41 10.18
N TRP A 261 0.00 -2.54 10.06
CA TRP A 261 -1.36 -2.98 9.76
C TRP A 261 -1.44 -3.69 8.40
N GLY A 262 -0.59 -3.32 7.46
CA GLY A 262 -0.40 -3.96 6.17
C GLY A 262 1.04 -4.39 5.95
N GLU A 263 1.25 -5.07 4.85
CA GLU A 263 2.57 -5.54 4.43
C GLU A 263 3.40 -4.41 3.81
N LEU A 264 2.76 -3.48 3.11
CA LEU A 264 3.38 -2.25 2.62
C LEU A 264 3.34 -1.17 3.71
N CYS A 265 4.45 -0.45 3.86
CA CYS A 265 4.58 0.62 4.83
C CYS A 265 5.09 1.91 4.16
N PRO A 266 4.62 3.10 4.55
CA PRO A 266 5.17 4.37 4.05
C PRO A 266 6.69 4.46 4.18
N ARG A 267 7.27 3.88 5.23
CA ARG A 267 8.72 3.80 5.47
C ARG A 267 9.49 3.16 4.32
N ASP A 268 8.90 2.20 3.62
CA ASP A 268 9.54 1.53 2.48
C ASP A 268 9.85 2.58 1.40
N PHE A 269 8.87 3.40 1.06
CA PHE A 269 8.98 4.45 0.04
C PHE A 269 9.82 5.64 0.51
N GLU A 270 9.70 6.00 1.79
CA GLU A 270 10.59 6.98 2.42
C GLU A 270 12.05 6.52 2.35
N THR A 271 12.30 5.21 2.47
CA THR A 271 13.63 4.62 2.32
C THR A 271 14.17 4.81 0.91
N PHE A 272 13.37 4.53 -0.11
CA PHE A 272 13.77 4.71 -1.51
C PHE A 272 14.06 6.18 -1.84
N ILE A 273 13.22 7.12 -1.36
CA ILE A 273 13.44 8.57 -1.52
C ILE A 273 14.76 9.00 -0.85
N ASN A 274 15.06 8.45 0.32
CA ASN A 274 16.26 8.80 1.07
C ASN A 274 17.50 7.97 0.69
N GLY A 275 17.40 7.07 -0.31
CA GLY A 275 18.51 6.28 -0.86
C GLY A 275 19.16 5.33 0.14
N GLY A 276 18.45 4.93 1.18
CA GLY A 276 18.87 3.87 2.09
C GLY A 276 18.55 2.48 1.54
N LEU A 277 19.21 1.44 2.06
CA LEU A 277 18.91 0.07 1.73
C LEU A 277 17.82 -0.47 2.66
N LEU A 278 16.69 -0.86 2.07
CA LEU A 278 15.55 -1.41 2.81
C LEU A 278 15.84 -2.83 3.29
N ILE A 279 15.62 -3.10 4.58
CA ILE A 279 15.59 -4.44 5.18
C ILE A 279 14.16 -4.69 5.67
N LYS A 280 13.50 -5.72 5.15
CA LYS A 280 12.07 -5.96 5.33
C LYS A 280 11.75 -7.45 5.41
N PRO A 281 10.64 -7.85 6.10
CA PRO A 281 10.18 -9.24 6.03
C PRO A 281 9.94 -9.67 4.58
N ASP A 282 10.16 -10.96 4.31
CA ASP A 282 9.98 -11.52 2.96
C ASP A 282 8.58 -11.25 2.40
N MET A 283 8.55 -10.65 1.22
CA MET A 283 7.35 -10.23 0.48
C MET A 283 6.95 -11.22 -0.63
N LYS A 284 7.60 -12.39 -0.72
CA LYS A 284 7.41 -13.36 -1.83
C LYS A 284 5.99 -13.88 -1.99
N THR A 285 5.16 -13.80 -0.95
CA THR A 285 3.76 -14.27 -0.96
C THR A 285 2.78 -13.23 -1.49
N ILE A 286 3.25 -12.04 -1.83
CA ILE A 286 2.41 -10.89 -2.17
C ILE A 286 2.78 -10.36 -3.55
N ASN A 287 1.76 -10.07 -4.35
CA ASN A 287 1.89 -9.36 -5.61
C ASN A 287 1.43 -7.90 -5.45
N THR A 288 2.19 -6.97 -6.01
CA THR A 288 1.88 -5.53 -6.05
C THR A 288 2.18 -4.94 -7.43
N TRP A 289 1.57 -3.82 -7.75
CA TRP A 289 1.97 -3.01 -8.88
C TRP A 289 2.09 -1.53 -8.46
N PRO A 290 3.21 -0.85 -8.76
CA PRO A 290 4.49 -1.43 -9.20
C PRO A 290 5.05 -2.42 -8.18
N ASN A 291 5.89 -3.36 -8.62
CA ASN A 291 6.55 -4.30 -7.72
C ASN A 291 7.96 -3.82 -7.37
N TRP A 292 8.11 -3.19 -6.22
CA TRP A 292 9.40 -2.76 -5.67
C TRP A 292 10.01 -3.77 -4.69
N TYR A 293 9.45 -4.98 -4.60
CA TYR A 293 9.86 -5.98 -3.59
C TYR A 293 10.45 -7.22 -4.27
N VAL A 294 11.64 -7.04 -4.87
CA VAL A 294 12.44 -8.13 -5.43
C VAL A 294 13.64 -8.36 -4.52
N SER A 295 13.61 -9.46 -3.75
CA SER A 295 14.65 -9.78 -2.77
C SER A 295 16.05 -9.81 -3.41
N ASN A 296 17.04 -9.25 -2.74
CA ASN A 296 18.42 -9.05 -3.18
C ASN A 296 18.61 -8.17 -4.43
N LYS A 297 17.53 -7.60 -4.99
CA LYS A 297 17.59 -6.65 -6.10
C LYS A 297 17.18 -5.23 -5.68
N THR A 298 16.10 -5.11 -4.89
CA THR A 298 15.55 -3.82 -4.44
C THR A 298 15.40 -3.72 -2.92
N TYR A 299 15.52 -4.82 -2.20
CA TYR A 299 15.55 -4.85 -0.73
C TYR A 299 16.24 -6.12 -0.23
N LEU A 300 16.62 -6.14 1.04
CA LEU A 300 17.08 -7.34 1.72
C LEU A 300 15.92 -7.93 2.53
N SER A 301 15.56 -9.18 2.24
CA SER A 301 14.51 -9.88 2.98
C SER A 301 15.07 -10.58 4.22
N PHE A 302 14.23 -10.70 5.25
CA PHE A 302 14.43 -11.64 6.37
C PHE A 302 13.16 -12.48 6.59
N ASP A 303 13.34 -13.63 7.24
CA ASP A 303 12.25 -14.57 7.45
C ASP A 303 11.28 -14.06 8.53
N TRP A 304 10.00 -14.40 8.40
CA TRP A 304 8.97 -13.89 9.31
C TRP A 304 9.17 -14.34 10.76
N ASP A 305 9.82 -15.49 10.99
CA ASP A 305 10.15 -16.01 12.33
C ASP A 305 11.32 -15.31 13.01
N LEU A 306 12.05 -14.46 12.29
CA LEU A 306 13.20 -13.69 12.75
C LEU A 306 14.45 -14.56 13.13
N ILE A 307 14.46 -15.86 12.88
CA ILE A 307 15.57 -16.74 13.25
C ILE A 307 16.89 -16.25 12.61
N ASN A 308 16.83 -15.88 11.34
CA ASN A 308 18.00 -15.42 10.59
C ASN A 308 18.25 -13.90 10.67
N PHE A 309 17.38 -13.12 11.32
CA PHE A 309 17.41 -11.65 11.31
C PHE A 309 18.73 -11.06 11.79
N ARG A 310 19.20 -11.44 12.99
CA ARG A 310 20.47 -10.93 13.53
C ARG A 310 21.65 -11.21 12.61
N ASN A 311 21.72 -12.42 12.06
CA ASN A 311 22.82 -12.82 11.18
C ASN A 311 22.78 -12.04 9.86
N LYS A 312 21.60 -11.88 9.27
CA LYS A 312 21.42 -11.07 8.06
C LYS A 312 21.84 -9.61 8.27
N VAL A 313 21.45 -8.99 9.38
CA VAL A 313 21.87 -7.63 9.72
C VAL A 313 23.39 -7.54 9.91
N LYS A 314 24.01 -8.50 10.60
CA LYS A 314 25.47 -8.58 10.78
C LYS A 314 26.22 -8.68 9.44
N ILE A 315 25.76 -9.57 8.57
CA ILE A 315 26.33 -9.77 7.22
C ILE A 315 26.18 -8.49 6.39
N ALA A 316 24.98 -7.87 6.43
CA ALA A 316 24.72 -6.63 5.71
C ALA A 316 25.69 -5.53 6.13
N LEU A 317 25.88 -5.31 7.44
CA LEU A 317 26.79 -4.28 7.95
C LEU A 317 28.23 -4.45 7.47
N LYS A 318 28.73 -5.68 7.39
CA LYS A 318 30.08 -5.97 6.88
C LYS A 318 30.24 -5.77 5.38
N ASN A 319 29.15 -5.89 4.61
CA ASN A 319 29.18 -5.94 3.15
C ASN A 319 28.51 -4.71 2.48
N TYR A 320 28.40 -3.58 3.18
CA TYR A 320 27.65 -2.42 2.66
C TYR A 320 28.09 -1.96 1.27
N LYS A 321 29.41 -1.90 0.99
CA LYS A 321 29.92 -1.49 -0.33
C LYS A 321 29.32 -2.32 -1.48
N LYS A 322 29.23 -3.65 -1.30
CA LYS A 322 28.65 -4.59 -2.27
C LYS A 322 27.14 -4.49 -2.34
N LEU A 323 26.47 -4.35 -1.17
CA LEU A 323 25.03 -4.37 -1.08
C LEU A 323 24.36 -3.03 -1.42
N LYS A 324 25.14 -1.93 -1.46
CA LYS A 324 24.63 -0.59 -1.80
C LYS A 324 23.93 -0.55 -3.15
N GLU A 325 24.36 -1.39 -4.11
CA GLU A 325 23.72 -1.52 -5.43
C GLU A 325 22.23 -1.85 -5.32
N ILE A 326 21.81 -2.58 -4.29
CA ILE A 326 20.40 -2.87 -4.02
C ILE A 326 19.61 -1.56 -3.74
N ALA A 327 20.21 -0.61 -3.01
CA ALA A 327 19.57 0.69 -2.77
C ALA A 327 19.51 1.54 -4.04
N VAL A 328 20.54 1.48 -4.89
CA VAL A 328 20.58 2.15 -6.20
C VAL A 328 19.46 1.62 -7.08
N ASN A 329 19.33 0.30 -7.20
CA ASN A 329 18.28 -0.34 -7.97
C ASN A 329 16.89 0.02 -7.45
N ALA A 330 16.68 -0.05 -6.13
CA ALA A 330 15.41 0.28 -5.50
C ALA A 330 14.99 1.73 -5.77
N GLN A 331 15.93 2.68 -5.60
CA GLN A 331 15.66 4.08 -5.87
C GLN A 331 15.37 4.33 -7.36
N ARG A 332 16.15 3.76 -8.27
CA ARG A 332 15.94 3.88 -9.72
C ARG A 332 14.55 3.38 -10.12
N GLU A 333 14.16 2.18 -9.68
CA GLU A 333 12.85 1.61 -9.94
C GLU A 333 11.72 2.46 -9.34
N TYR A 334 11.91 2.98 -8.12
CA TYR A 334 10.92 3.85 -7.48
C TYR A 334 10.74 5.17 -8.26
N LEU A 335 11.84 5.79 -8.66
CA LEU A 335 11.82 7.06 -9.40
C LEU A 335 11.20 6.91 -10.79
N TYR A 336 11.42 5.80 -11.46
CA TYR A 336 10.81 5.50 -12.75
C TYR A 336 9.28 5.61 -12.73
N TYR A 337 8.65 5.02 -11.72
CA TYR A 337 7.19 5.06 -11.59
C TYR A 337 6.63 6.34 -10.95
N THR A 338 7.45 7.10 -10.23
CA THR A 338 6.93 8.23 -9.43
C THR A 338 7.27 9.60 -10.01
N VAL A 339 8.47 9.82 -10.56
CA VAL A 339 8.91 11.13 -11.07
C VAL A 339 9.52 11.08 -12.45
N GLY A 340 9.82 9.90 -13.00
CA GLY A 340 10.28 9.74 -14.37
C GLY A 340 9.39 10.48 -15.36
N LYS A 341 9.96 10.94 -16.47
CA LYS A 341 9.21 11.70 -17.49
C LYS A 341 7.93 10.99 -17.93
N GLU A 342 7.99 9.68 -18.05
CA GLU A 342 6.90 8.80 -18.49
C GLU A 342 5.99 8.31 -17.35
N SER A 343 6.28 8.66 -16.09
CA SER A 343 5.56 8.10 -14.93
C SER A 343 4.04 8.30 -14.98
N LYS A 344 3.58 9.44 -15.51
CA LYS A 344 2.16 9.73 -15.69
C LYS A 344 1.57 8.88 -16.82
N GLN A 345 2.30 8.69 -17.90
CA GLN A 345 1.88 7.86 -19.03
C GLN A 345 1.77 6.40 -18.62
N ILE A 346 2.79 5.85 -17.97
CA ILE A 346 2.81 4.48 -17.45
C ILE A 346 1.58 4.23 -16.55
N PHE A 347 1.27 5.17 -15.66
CA PHE A 347 0.07 5.06 -14.84
C PHE A 347 -1.21 5.16 -15.66
N THR A 348 -1.30 6.09 -16.61
CA THR A 348 -2.48 6.25 -17.47
C THR A 348 -2.77 4.98 -18.25
N GLU A 349 -1.76 4.40 -18.90
CA GLU A 349 -1.87 3.12 -19.62
C GLU A 349 -2.34 1.99 -18.69
N ARG A 350 -1.75 1.90 -17.49
CA ARG A 350 -2.19 0.91 -16.49
C ARG A 350 -3.65 1.09 -16.12
N PHE A 351 -4.07 2.33 -15.83
CA PHE A 351 -5.45 2.65 -15.48
C PHE A 351 -6.42 2.30 -16.60
N LEU A 352 -6.12 2.73 -17.84
CA LEU A 352 -6.96 2.45 -19.01
C LEU A 352 -7.07 0.94 -19.28
N ASN A 353 -5.99 0.19 -19.14
CA ASN A 353 -6.00 -1.27 -19.32
C ASN A 353 -6.84 -1.98 -18.25
N LEU A 354 -6.84 -1.48 -17.01
CA LEU A 354 -7.64 -2.04 -15.92
C LEU A 354 -9.14 -1.79 -16.08
N ILE A 355 -9.55 -0.65 -16.62
CA ILE A 355 -10.98 -0.34 -16.84
C ILE A 355 -11.54 -0.98 -18.10
N LYS A 356 -10.71 -1.33 -19.10
CA LYS A 356 -11.14 -2.02 -20.32
C LYS A 356 -11.42 -3.52 -20.10
N LYS A 357 -10.70 -4.15 -19.16
CA LYS A 357 -10.92 -5.55 -18.77
C LYS A 357 -12.29 -5.75 -18.13
#